data_8cddfc6628e9f8361b79d6073cc7cbd3
#
_entry.id   8cddfc6628e9f8361b79d6073cc7cbd3
#
_cell.length_a   1.000
_cell.length_b   1.000
_cell.length_c   1.000
_cell.angle_alpha   90.00
_cell.angle_beta   90.00
_cell.angle_gamma   90.00
#
_symmetry.space_group_name_H-M   'P 1'
#
loop_
_entity.id
_entity.type
_entity.pdbx_description
1 polymer ?
#
loop_
_entity_poly.entity_id
_entity_poly.type
_entity_poly.pdbx_seq_one_letter_code
_entity_poly.pdbx_strand_id
1 'polypeptide(L)'
;MNPLAILPRTEGLASAEAIIRAVASVWDMDAKILLGRSRRQPEAFARQLAMALCYRMTHMSLMDVGDVFGGRDHGTVIYAGKVVDKASQDKEIKELINKVISKLQSPTQ
;
A
#
# COMPACT_ATOMS: atom_id res chain seq x y z
N MET A 1 -13.61 3.22 -12.23
CA MET A 1 -13.23 1.91 -11.69
C MET A 1 -11.94 2.00 -10.94
N ASN A 2 -11.90 1.41 -9.80
CA ASN A 2 -10.70 1.42 -8.97
C ASN A 2 -9.71 0.39 -9.50
N PRO A 3 -8.54 0.82 -9.97
CA PRO A 3 -7.57 -0.14 -10.52
C PRO A 3 -7.11 -1.17 -9.52
N LEU A 4 -7.16 -0.85 -8.22
CA LEU A 4 -6.74 -1.82 -7.22
C LEU A 4 -7.79 -2.89 -6.98
N ALA A 5 -9.05 -2.62 -7.35
CA ALA A 5 -10.13 -3.56 -7.11
C ALA A 5 -10.17 -4.69 -8.13
N ILE A 6 -9.50 -4.54 -9.26
CA ILE A 6 -9.54 -5.58 -10.28
C ILE A 6 -8.29 -6.45 -10.29
N LEU A 7 -7.40 -6.23 -9.33
CA LEU A 7 -6.22 -7.04 -9.26
C LEU A 7 -6.59 -8.44 -8.80
N PRO A 8 -5.98 -9.46 -9.38
CA PRO A 8 -6.23 -10.81 -8.91
C PRO A 8 -5.71 -10.95 -7.50
N ARG A 9 -6.35 -11.78 -6.73
CA ARG A 9 -5.84 -12.07 -5.41
C ARG A 9 -4.55 -12.85 -5.55
N THR A 10 -3.54 -12.37 -4.88
CA THR A 10 -2.25 -13.01 -4.96
C THR A 10 -1.95 -13.68 -3.64
N GLU A 11 -2.85 -14.55 -3.25
CA GLU A 11 -2.74 -15.22 -1.96
C GLU A 11 -1.40 -15.89 -1.82
N GLY A 12 -0.73 -15.57 -0.74
CA GLY A 12 0.56 -16.16 -0.47
C GLY A 12 1.72 -15.60 -1.25
N LEU A 13 1.45 -14.71 -2.20
CA LEU A 13 2.51 -14.13 -3.02
C LEU A 13 3.05 -12.83 -2.46
N ALA A 14 2.29 -12.17 -1.61
CA ALA A 14 2.75 -10.92 -1.03
C ALA A 14 2.49 -10.93 0.46
N SER A 15 3.47 -10.47 1.23
CA SER A 15 3.31 -10.26 2.65
C SER A 15 3.26 -8.77 2.91
N ALA A 16 2.81 -8.38 4.11
CA ALA A 16 2.81 -6.98 4.47
C ALA A 16 4.22 -6.39 4.36
N GLU A 17 5.22 -7.16 4.79
CA GLU A 17 6.59 -6.69 4.72
C GLU A 17 7.05 -6.46 3.29
N ALA A 18 6.71 -7.37 2.38
CA ALA A 18 7.06 -7.21 0.98
C ALA A 18 6.37 -5.99 0.37
N ILE A 19 5.11 -5.77 0.73
CA ILE A 19 4.36 -4.62 0.25
C ILE A 19 5.00 -3.32 0.74
N ILE A 20 5.34 -3.26 2.01
CA ILE A 20 5.97 -2.08 2.58
C ILE A 20 7.28 -1.79 1.88
N ARG A 21 8.11 -2.81 1.64
CA ARG A 21 9.37 -2.62 0.97
C ARG A 21 9.20 -2.17 -0.48
N ALA A 22 8.21 -2.72 -1.17
CA ALA A 22 7.98 -2.33 -2.56
C ALA A 22 7.53 -0.87 -2.65
N VAL A 23 6.62 -0.44 -1.77
CA VAL A 23 6.18 0.95 -1.75
C VAL A 23 7.35 1.87 -1.40
N ALA A 24 8.11 1.53 -0.37
CA ALA A 24 9.24 2.33 0.04
C ALA A 24 10.27 2.46 -1.09
N SER A 25 10.49 1.38 -1.81
CA SER A 25 11.42 1.38 -2.94
C SER A 25 10.96 2.31 -4.05
N VAL A 26 9.69 2.25 -4.42
CA VAL A 26 9.16 3.07 -5.52
C VAL A 26 9.16 4.55 -5.13
N TRP A 27 8.87 4.87 -3.87
CA TRP A 27 8.86 6.24 -3.38
C TRP A 27 10.22 6.71 -2.88
N ASP A 28 11.23 5.84 -2.97
CA ASP A 28 12.62 6.16 -2.59
C ASP A 28 12.70 6.67 -1.16
N MET A 29 12.16 5.89 -0.23
CA MET A 29 12.21 6.24 1.17
C MET A 29 12.48 4.99 2.01
N ASP A 30 12.95 5.22 3.24
CA ASP A 30 13.20 4.15 4.17
C ASP A 30 11.87 3.59 4.68
N ALA A 31 11.79 2.28 4.81
CA ALA A 31 10.58 1.66 5.32
C ALA A 31 10.21 2.16 6.72
N LYS A 32 11.19 2.53 7.51
CA LYS A 32 10.92 3.08 8.85
C LYS A 32 10.17 4.40 8.77
N ILE A 33 10.48 5.21 7.76
CA ILE A 33 9.78 6.47 7.56
C ILE A 33 8.35 6.18 7.17
N LEU A 34 8.16 5.22 6.29
CA LEU A 34 6.82 4.83 5.85
C LEU A 34 5.98 4.36 7.02
N LEU A 35 6.58 3.59 7.93
CA LEU A 35 5.86 3.06 9.09
C LEU A 35 5.69 4.07 10.22
N GLY A 36 6.31 5.24 10.09
CA GLY A 36 6.26 6.25 11.14
C GLY A 36 4.96 7.02 11.14
N ARG A 37 4.98 8.16 11.79
CA ARG A 37 3.77 8.95 11.99
C ARG A 37 3.79 10.30 11.28
N SER A 38 4.69 10.46 10.33
CA SER A 38 4.76 11.71 9.58
C SER A 38 3.46 11.96 8.84
N ARG A 39 3.01 13.20 8.89
CA ARG A 39 1.84 13.64 8.11
C ARG A 39 2.28 14.37 6.85
N ARG A 40 3.58 14.45 6.63
CA ARG A 40 4.12 15.13 5.46
C ARG A 40 3.98 14.26 4.23
N GLN A 41 3.87 14.90 3.08
CA GLN A 41 3.90 14.18 1.83
C GLN A 41 5.33 14.13 1.33
N PRO A 42 5.73 13.07 0.67
CA PRO A 42 4.90 11.94 0.23
C PRO A 42 4.77 10.80 1.25
N GLU A 43 5.35 10.93 2.44
CA GLU A 43 5.37 9.83 3.41
C GLU A 43 3.95 9.38 3.77
N ALA A 44 3.05 10.33 3.96
CA ALA A 44 1.70 10.00 4.35
C ALA A 44 0.99 9.20 3.25
N PHE A 45 1.16 9.61 2.00
CA PHE A 45 0.53 8.89 0.91
C PHE A 45 1.13 7.50 0.73
N ALA A 46 2.46 7.38 0.83
CA ALA A 46 3.11 6.08 0.70
C ALA A 46 2.58 5.11 1.77
N ARG A 47 2.38 5.60 2.98
CA ARG A 47 1.81 4.77 4.06
C ARG A 47 0.40 4.36 3.72
N GLN A 48 -0.42 5.29 3.23
CA GLN A 48 -1.80 4.98 2.87
C GLN A 48 -1.85 3.96 1.75
N LEU A 49 -0.98 4.08 0.76
CA LEU A 49 -0.92 3.10 -0.31
C LEU A 49 -0.53 1.73 0.24
N ALA A 50 0.47 1.68 1.12
CA ALA A 50 0.88 0.40 1.68
C ALA A 50 -0.25 -0.25 2.47
N MET A 51 -1.01 0.53 3.26
CA MET A 51 -2.15 0.00 3.99
C MET A 51 -3.21 -0.55 3.04
N ALA A 52 -3.53 0.20 2.00
CA ALA A 52 -4.55 -0.23 1.04
C ALA A 52 -4.14 -1.53 0.34
N LEU A 53 -2.88 -1.63 -0.05
CA LEU A 53 -2.40 -2.83 -0.73
C LEU A 53 -2.35 -4.02 0.22
N CYS A 54 -1.96 -3.80 1.48
CA CYS A 54 -1.98 -4.89 2.45
C CYS A 54 -3.37 -5.46 2.60
N TYR A 55 -4.37 -4.60 2.65
CA TYR A 55 -5.74 -5.09 2.78
C TYR A 55 -6.22 -5.80 1.52
N ARG A 56 -5.86 -5.29 0.34
CA ARG A 56 -6.39 -5.81 -0.92
C ARG A 56 -5.62 -6.97 -1.51
N MET A 57 -4.34 -7.10 -1.15
CA MET A 57 -3.48 -8.13 -1.73
C MET A 57 -3.09 -9.23 -0.78
N THR A 58 -3.63 -9.22 0.43
CA THR A 58 -3.36 -10.27 1.41
C THR A 58 -4.68 -10.67 2.05
N HIS A 59 -4.62 -11.64 2.97
CA HIS A 59 -5.80 -12.05 3.73
C HIS A 59 -5.97 -11.25 5.03
N MET A 60 -5.19 -10.19 5.21
CA MET A 60 -5.24 -9.43 6.44
C MET A 60 -6.57 -8.71 6.60
N SER A 61 -7.08 -8.71 7.83
CA SER A 61 -8.27 -7.93 8.14
C SER A 61 -7.88 -6.47 8.29
N LEU A 62 -8.87 -5.59 8.35
CA LEU A 62 -8.59 -4.18 8.60
C LEU A 62 -7.83 -3.98 9.91
N MET A 63 -8.18 -4.75 10.93
CA MET A 63 -7.51 -4.67 12.21
C MET A 63 -6.05 -5.12 12.09
N ASP A 64 -5.81 -6.21 11.37
CA ASP A 64 -4.46 -6.69 11.17
C ASP A 64 -3.60 -5.65 10.47
N VAL A 65 -4.15 -5.00 9.44
CA VAL A 65 -3.42 -3.97 8.73
C VAL A 65 -3.10 -2.81 9.67
N GLY A 66 -4.10 -2.37 10.45
CA GLY A 66 -3.86 -1.30 11.41
C GLY A 66 -2.74 -1.62 12.37
N ASP A 67 -2.69 -2.87 12.84
CA ASP A 67 -1.65 -3.29 13.78
C ASP A 67 -0.26 -3.21 13.16
N VAL A 68 -0.13 -3.62 11.91
CA VAL A 68 1.17 -3.55 11.22
C VAL A 68 1.67 -2.12 11.14
N PHE A 69 0.75 -1.17 11.02
CA PHE A 69 1.12 0.23 10.84
C PHE A 69 1.03 1.02 12.14
N GLY A 70 1.37 0.39 13.24
CA GLY A 70 1.53 1.09 14.51
C GLY A 70 0.27 1.22 15.33
N GLY A 71 -0.68 0.31 15.17
CA GLY A 71 -1.89 0.31 15.98
C GLY A 71 -2.92 1.31 15.52
N ARG A 72 -3.04 1.51 14.22
CA ARG A 72 -4.06 2.40 13.68
C ARG A 72 -5.39 1.68 13.63
N ASP A 73 -6.49 2.43 13.81
CA ASP A 73 -7.79 1.81 13.82
C ASP A 73 -8.26 1.51 12.39
N HIS A 74 -9.33 0.72 12.30
CA HIS A 74 -9.81 0.28 11.00
C HIS A 74 -10.35 1.43 10.15
N GLY A 75 -10.86 2.49 10.77
CA GLY A 75 -11.30 3.66 10.03
C GLY A 75 -10.17 4.33 9.27
N THR A 76 -8.98 4.35 9.87
CA THR A 76 -7.80 4.90 9.22
C THR A 76 -7.43 4.06 7.99
N VAL A 77 -7.54 2.74 8.09
CA VAL A 77 -7.24 1.86 6.97
C VAL A 77 -8.26 2.04 5.85
N ILE A 78 -9.54 2.15 6.20
CA ILE A 78 -10.59 2.38 5.22
C ILE A 78 -10.36 3.71 4.50
N TYR A 79 -10.03 4.75 5.26
CA TYR A 79 -9.77 6.06 4.68
C TYR A 79 -8.58 6.01 3.73
N ALA A 80 -7.55 5.25 4.08
CA ALA A 80 -6.40 5.09 3.21
C ALA A 80 -6.81 4.56 1.85
N GLY A 81 -7.71 3.57 1.83
CA GLY A 81 -8.21 3.04 0.58
C GLY A 81 -8.90 4.10 -0.26
N LYS A 82 -9.70 4.96 0.38
CA LYS A 82 -10.39 6.02 -0.36
C LYS A 82 -9.42 7.03 -0.94
N VAL A 83 -8.38 7.38 -0.18
CA VAL A 83 -7.36 8.31 -0.66
C VAL A 83 -6.65 7.73 -1.88
N VAL A 84 -6.29 6.45 -1.81
CA VAL A 84 -5.58 5.80 -2.91
C VAL A 84 -6.48 5.71 -4.15
N ASP A 85 -7.75 5.38 -3.97
CA ASP A 85 -8.66 5.28 -5.09
C ASP A 85 -8.78 6.62 -5.82
N LYS A 86 -8.89 7.69 -5.06
CA LYS A 86 -8.98 9.02 -5.65
C LYS A 86 -7.67 9.42 -6.34
N ALA A 87 -6.55 9.16 -5.68
CA ALA A 87 -5.25 9.54 -6.22
C ALA A 87 -4.91 8.75 -7.48
N SER A 88 -5.45 7.53 -7.60
CA SER A 88 -5.15 6.70 -8.76
C SER A 88 -5.78 7.22 -10.05
N GLN A 89 -6.58 8.28 -9.97
CA GLN A 89 -7.09 8.94 -11.14
C GLN A 89 -6.02 9.84 -11.78
N ASP A 90 -4.98 10.17 -11.01
CA ASP A 90 -3.86 10.93 -11.54
C ASP A 90 -2.94 9.95 -12.25
N LYS A 91 -2.57 10.27 -13.48
CA LYS A 91 -1.80 9.36 -14.32
C LYS A 91 -0.43 9.02 -13.73
N GLU A 92 0.25 10.01 -13.19
CA GLU A 92 1.57 9.79 -12.61
C GLU A 92 1.50 8.89 -11.38
N ILE A 93 0.50 9.14 -10.54
CA ILE A 93 0.31 8.32 -9.36
C ILE A 93 -0.04 6.89 -9.75
N LYS A 94 -0.91 6.75 -10.74
CA LYS A 94 -1.30 5.42 -11.22
C LYS A 94 -0.09 4.64 -11.72
N GLU A 95 0.81 5.32 -12.41
CA GLU A 95 2.01 4.66 -12.91
C GLU A 95 2.91 4.19 -11.76
N LEU A 96 3.02 5.00 -10.71
CA LEU A 96 3.80 4.60 -9.54
C LEU A 96 3.17 3.41 -8.83
N ILE A 97 1.86 3.43 -8.70
CA ILE A 97 1.14 2.31 -8.09
C ILE A 97 1.37 1.04 -8.90
N ASN A 98 1.31 1.16 -10.23
CA ASN A 98 1.54 0.01 -11.10
C ASN A 98 2.95 -0.54 -10.94
N LYS A 99 3.93 0.33 -10.71
CA LYS A 99 5.30 -0.12 -10.45
C LYS A 99 5.36 -0.95 -9.19
N VAL A 100 4.67 -0.52 -8.14
CA VAL A 100 4.65 -1.28 -6.89
C VAL A 100 4.05 -2.66 -7.15
N ILE A 101 2.92 -2.69 -7.83
CA ILE A 101 2.23 -3.94 -8.10
C ILE A 101 3.08 -4.88 -8.94
N SER A 102 3.76 -4.34 -9.95
CA SER A 102 4.66 -5.13 -10.77
C SER A 102 5.77 -5.77 -9.96
N LYS A 103 6.35 -5.02 -9.02
CA LYS A 103 7.39 -5.57 -8.16
C LYS A 103 6.87 -6.74 -7.34
N LEU A 104 5.61 -6.67 -6.91
CA LEU A 104 5.03 -7.70 -6.07
C LEU A 104 4.62 -8.93 -6.85
N GLN A 105 4.22 -8.76 -8.10
CA GLN A 105 3.76 -9.87 -8.90
C GLN A 105 4.88 -10.55 -9.67
N SER A 106 5.98 -9.88 -9.82
CA SER A 106 7.10 -10.43 -10.57
C SER A 106 7.82 -11.45 -9.71
N PRO A 107 7.97 -12.66 -10.21
CA PRO A 107 8.73 -13.65 -9.45
C PRO A 107 10.16 -13.18 -9.47
N THR A 108 10.63 -12.79 -8.41
CA THR A 108 11.89 -12.26 -8.38
C THR A 108 12.94 -13.12 -8.70
N GLN A 109 13.89 -12.66 -9.10
CA GLN A 109 15.04 -13.40 -9.36
C GLN A 109 16.12 -13.08 -8.47
#